data_06386d34ca5faf3ee6bf22daa9c2c7a4
#
_entry.id   06386d34ca5faf3ee6bf22daa9c2c7a4
#
_cell.length_a   1.000
_cell.length_b   1.000
_cell.length_c   1.000
_cell.angle_alpha   90.00
_cell.angle_beta   90.00
_cell.angle_gamma   90.00
#
_symmetry.space_group_name_H-M   'P 1'
#
loop_
_entity.id
_entity.type
_entity.pdbx_description
1 polymer ?
#
loop_
_entity_poly.entity_id
_entity_poly.type
_entity_poly.pdbx_seq_one_letter_code
_entity_poly.pdbx_strand_id
1 'polypeptide(L)'
;RGNRKNHILPLVQNLTTLNQEIAMDPYTLGVFLGDGAVISTRIIMETLDWNNIQNLIPYRLVKETITGKNMHLSTRRYQGLREHLNLLLDYTYHISPSGRRTKKFIKRIPNSIYMASFQDRLNCLKGLMDTDGTVDKRRGRCEVGFSDIDLATDTIKLLSTLGIKSSLRPKQIKGAKTHYRMQFNTHLSVFNLDRKRELQHRSPKPEYVNRRYLSKIDEVGVGFCKKLTVQNDEAGYLVGHSLTVAKQTIT
;
A
#
# COMPACT_ATOMS: atom_id res chain seq x y z
N ARG A 1 32.27 21.15 6.15
CA ARG A 1 31.10 21.63 5.34
C ARG A 1 30.13 20.46 5.25
N GLY A 2 28.97 20.55 5.92
CA GLY A 2 28.01 19.45 6.00
C GLY A 2 27.48 19.02 4.62
N ASN A 3 27.21 17.72 4.46
CA ASN A 3 26.58 17.10 3.28
C ASN A 3 25.17 17.69 3.04
N ARG A 4 25.09 18.90 2.52
CA ARG A 4 23.81 19.47 2.05
C ARG A 4 23.46 18.78 0.73
N LYS A 5 22.33 18.11 0.71
CA LYS A 5 21.75 17.50 -0.49
C LYS A 5 21.25 18.62 -1.41
N ASN A 6 21.99 18.93 -2.47
CA ASN A 6 21.75 20.11 -3.30
C ASN A 6 20.85 19.84 -4.51
N HIS A 7 20.67 18.56 -4.90
CA HIS A 7 19.87 18.21 -6.07
C HIS A 7 18.50 17.67 -5.64
N ILE A 8 17.47 18.43 -5.97
CA ILE A 8 16.07 18.12 -5.68
C ILE A 8 15.45 17.47 -6.91
N LEU A 9 14.79 16.35 -6.70
CA LEU A 9 13.96 15.70 -7.69
C LEU A 9 12.49 15.94 -7.35
N PRO A 10 11.66 16.44 -8.27
CA PRO A 10 10.25 16.61 -8.04
C PRO A 10 9.59 15.25 -7.80
N LEU A 11 8.59 15.23 -6.93
CA LEU A 11 7.66 14.10 -6.83
C LEU A 11 6.52 14.30 -7.81
N VAL A 12 6.04 13.22 -8.38
CA VAL A 12 4.74 13.22 -9.04
C VAL A 12 3.70 13.52 -7.98
N GLN A 13 2.99 14.63 -8.10
CA GLN A 13 1.97 14.99 -7.11
C GLN A 13 0.76 14.07 -7.20
N ASN A 14 0.40 13.69 -8.41
CA ASN A 14 -0.75 12.84 -8.68
C ASN A 14 -0.57 12.17 -10.04
N LEU A 15 -0.55 10.85 -10.09
CA LEU A 15 -0.51 10.16 -11.36
C LEU A 15 -1.91 10.17 -11.98
N THR A 16 -2.07 10.83 -13.12
CA THR A 16 -3.26 10.69 -13.95
C THR A 16 -3.22 9.33 -14.64
N THR A 17 -4.31 8.58 -14.53
CA THR A 17 -4.44 7.22 -15.06
C THR A 17 -5.65 7.12 -15.98
N LEU A 18 -5.80 5.98 -16.66
CA LEU A 18 -6.93 5.70 -17.55
C LEU A 18 -8.25 5.46 -16.80
N ASN A 19 -8.28 5.57 -15.47
CA ASN A 19 -9.42 5.29 -14.61
C ASN A 19 -10.02 3.89 -14.87
N GLN A 20 -9.15 2.89 -14.95
CA GLN A 20 -9.57 1.50 -15.16
C GLN A 20 -10.51 1.05 -14.06
N GLU A 21 -11.62 0.44 -14.43
CA GLU A 21 -12.55 -0.19 -13.48
C GLU A 21 -11.89 -1.37 -12.77
N ILE A 22 -12.26 -1.56 -11.53
CA ILE A 22 -11.76 -2.65 -10.68
C ILE A 22 -12.91 -3.60 -10.38
N ALA A 23 -12.66 -4.90 -10.48
CA ALA A 23 -13.66 -5.95 -10.29
C ALA A 23 -14.20 -6.07 -8.86
N MET A 24 -13.69 -5.28 -7.91
CA MET A 24 -14.19 -5.24 -6.54
C MET A 24 -13.95 -3.87 -5.90
N ASP A 25 -14.61 -3.64 -4.77
CA ASP A 25 -14.39 -2.44 -3.96
C ASP A 25 -12.93 -2.31 -3.52
N PRO A 26 -12.23 -1.19 -3.84
CA PRO A 26 -10.81 -1.02 -3.56
C PRO A 26 -10.48 -0.97 -2.06
N TYR A 27 -11.37 -0.41 -1.25
CA TYR A 27 -11.18 -0.37 0.20
C TYR A 27 -11.20 -1.76 0.80
N THR A 28 -12.18 -2.58 0.40
CA THR A 28 -12.30 -3.98 0.84
C THR A 28 -11.10 -4.82 0.39
N LEU A 29 -10.57 -4.56 -0.82
CA LEU A 29 -9.32 -5.18 -1.26
C LEU A 29 -8.15 -4.82 -0.32
N GLY A 30 -7.99 -3.55 0.01
CA GLY A 30 -6.98 -3.08 0.95
C GLY A 30 -7.09 -3.75 2.33
N VAL A 31 -8.31 -3.81 2.87
CA VAL A 31 -8.59 -4.51 4.14
C VAL A 31 -8.24 -6.01 4.05
N PHE A 32 -8.56 -6.67 2.93
CA PHE A 32 -8.20 -8.08 2.74
C PHE A 32 -6.69 -8.28 2.62
N LEU A 33 -5.98 -7.40 1.93
CA LEU A 33 -4.52 -7.47 1.80
C LEU A 33 -3.82 -7.33 3.15
N GLY A 34 -4.37 -6.56 4.09
CA GLY A 34 -3.90 -6.52 5.48
C GLY A 34 -4.37 -7.76 6.26
N ASP A 35 -5.58 -7.73 6.76
CA ASP A 35 -6.13 -8.68 7.74
C ASP A 35 -6.91 -9.86 7.15
N GLY A 36 -6.89 -10.04 5.82
CA GLY A 36 -7.58 -11.15 5.17
C GLY A 36 -6.86 -12.48 5.34
N ALA A 37 -7.61 -13.54 5.67
CA ALA A 37 -7.12 -14.91 5.73
C ALA A 37 -7.10 -15.53 4.31
N VAL A 38 -5.92 -15.76 3.78
CA VAL A 38 -5.67 -16.14 2.38
C VAL A 38 -6.30 -17.46 1.91
N ILE A 39 -6.68 -18.36 2.83
CA ILE A 39 -7.33 -19.63 2.51
C ILE A 39 -8.84 -19.52 2.66
N SER A 40 -9.32 -18.94 3.76
CA SER A 40 -10.74 -18.89 4.09
C SER A 40 -11.44 -17.63 3.58
N THR A 41 -10.71 -16.63 3.14
CA THR A 41 -11.18 -15.29 2.74
C THR A 41 -11.99 -14.56 3.82
N ARG A 42 -11.78 -14.94 5.08
CA ARG A 42 -12.33 -14.21 6.23
C ARG A 42 -11.44 -13.02 6.53
N ILE A 43 -12.03 -11.97 7.06
CA ILE A 43 -11.29 -10.80 7.56
C ILE A 43 -11.35 -10.82 9.07
N ILE A 44 -10.21 -10.61 9.74
CA ILE A 44 -10.04 -10.70 11.19
C ILE A 44 -9.56 -9.35 11.69
N MET A 45 -10.35 -8.70 12.55
CA MET A 45 -10.03 -7.36 13.06
C MET A 45 -10.59 -7.18 14.47
N GLU A 46 -10.10 -6.18 15.20
CA GLU A 46 -10.69 -5.82 16.49
C GLU A 46 -12.16 -5.38 16.33
N THR A 47 -13.00 -5.81 17.26
CA THR A 47 -14.45 -5.53 17.22
C THR A 47 -14.75 -4.04 17.21
N LEU A 48 -13.98 -3.24 17.95
CA LEU A 48 -14.12 -1.77 17.99
C LEU A 48 -13.79 -1.12 16.64
N ASP A 49 -12.79 -1.62 15.94
CA ASP A 49 -12.43 -1.11 14.61
C ASP A 49 -13.52 -1.46 13.58
N TRP A 50 -14.13 -2.63 13.66
CA TRP A 50 -15.27 -2.97 12.81
C TRP A 50 -16.45 -2.00 12.94
N ASN A 51 -16.74 -1.51 14.12
CA ASN A 51 -17.85 -0.56 14.33
C ASN A 51 -17.65 0.74 13.53
N ASN A 52 -16.39 1.12 13.30
CA ASN A 52 -16.07 2.31 12.51
C ASN A 52 -16.14 2.08 11.00
N ILE A 53 -15.78 0.89 10.50
CA ILE A 53 -15.55 0.67 9.07
C ILE A 53 -16.51 -0.31 8.40
N GLN A 54 -17.36 -0.99 9.15
CA GLN A 54 -18.25 -2.02 8.58
C GLN A 54 -19.14 -1.52 7.44
N ASN A 55 -19.59 -0.26 7.51
CA ASN A 55 -20.41 0.36 6.47
C ASN A 55 -19.63 0.73 5.20
N LEU A 56 -18.30 0.67 5.24
CA LEU A 56 -17.43 0.90 4.08
C LEU A 56 -17.19 -0.37 3.28
N ILE A 57 -17.64 -1.54 3.77
CA ILE A 57 -17.50 -2.82 3.09
C ILE A 57 -18.83 -3.16 2.40
N PRO A 58 -18.93 -3.01 1.06
CA PRO A 58 -20.20 -3.13 0.33
C PRO A 58 -20.59 -4.60 0.07
N TYR A 59 -20.16 -5.50 0.94
CA TYR A 59 -20.45 -6.92 0.85
C TYR A 59 -21.40 -7.36 1.97
N ARG A 60 -22.36 -8.23 1.64
CA ARG A 60 -23.28 -8.78 2.62
C ARG A 60 -22.54 -9.67 3.61
N LEU A 61 -22.60 -9.33 4.89
CA LEU A 61 -22.08 -10.15 5.98
C LEU A 61 -22.88 -11.45 6.07
N VAL A 62 -22.19 -12.60 5.98
CA VAL A 62 -22.82 -13.93 6.09
C VAL A 62 -22.65 -14.52 7.47
N LYS A 63 -21.47 -14.31 8.07
CA LYS A 63 -21.14 -14.87 9.39
C LYS A 63 -20.13 -13.98 10.10
N GLU A 64 -20.39 -13.77 11.38
CA GLU A 64 -19.46 -13.20 12.32
C GLU A 64 -19.17 -14.20 13.44
N THR A 65 -17.92 -14.23 13.89
CA THR A 65 -17.50 -15.02 15.04
C THR A 65 -16.58 -14.15 15.89
N ILE A 66 -16.96 -13.93 17.13
CA ILE A 66 -16.20 -13.13 18.08
C ILE A 66 -15.35 -14.08 18.93
N THR A 67 -14.05 -13.82 19.04
CA THR A 67 -13.07 -14.66 19.73
C THR A 67 -12.04 -13.81 20.48
N GLY A 68 -11.11 -14.47 21.16
CA GLY A 68 -10.03 -13.84 21.91
C GLY A 68 -10.37 -13.63 23.39
N LYS A 69 -9.33 -13.35 24.20
CA LYS A 69 -9.53 -12.95 25.59
C LYS A 69 -10.34 -11.65 25.58
N ASN A 70 -11.42 -11.59 26.36
CA ASN A 70 -12.39 -10.49 26.39
C ASN A 70 -13.17 -10.24 25.08
N MET A 71 -13.26 -11.23 24.18
CA MET A 71 -14.06 -11.16 22.94
C MET A 71 -13.75 -9.92 22.06
N HIS A 72 -12.49 -9.54 21.95
CA HIS A 72 -12.09 -8.33 21.23
C HIS A 72 -11.82 -8.53 19.74
N LEU A 73 -11.70 -9.78 19.26
CA LEU A 73 -11.46 -10.09 17.86
C LEU A 73 -12.73 -10.58 17.17
N SER A 74 -13.10 -9.95 16.07
CA SER A 74 -14.20 -10.36 15.21
C SER A 74 -13.65 -10.90 13.89
N THR A 75 -14.09 -12.11 13.55
CA THR A 75 -13.81 -12.76 12.26
C THR A 75 -15.08 -12.72 11.43
N ARG A 76 -15.03 -12.05 10.28
CA ARG A 76 -16.18 -11.85 9.40
C ARG A 76 -15.99 -12.56 8.06
N ARG A 77 -17.09 -13.14 7.56
CA ARG A 77 -17.17 -13.74 6.24
C ARG A 77 -18.23 -13.02 5.43
N TYR A 78 -17.90 -12.66 4.20
CA TYR A 78 -18.75 -11.91 3.28
C TYR A 78 -19.13 -12.74 2.07
N GLN A 79 -20.36 -12.55 1.59
CA GLN A 79 -20.88 -13.17 0.37
C GLN A 79 -20.19 -12.53 -0.86
N GLY A 80 -19.79 -13.33 -1.84
CA GLY A 80 -19.19 -12.86 -3.09
C GLY A 80 -17.72 -12.40 -2.99
N LEU A 81 -17.18 -12.26 -1.76
CA LEU A 81 -15.80 -11.76 -1.60
C LEU A 81 -14.75 -12.69 -2.26
N ARG A 82 -14.91 -14.01 -2.11
CA ARG A 82 -13.99 -14.99 -2.71
C ARG A 82 -14.01 -14.94 -4.23
N GLU A 83 -15.17 -14.78 -4.80
CA GLU A 83 -15.41 -14.71 -6.25
C GLU A 83 -14.68 -13.50 -6.83
N HIS A 84 -14.81 -12.34 -6.24
CA HIS A 84 -14.10 -11.12 -6.67
C HIS A 84 -12.59 -11.22 -6.47
N LEU A 85 -12.12 -11.81 -5.37
CA LEU A 85 -10.68 -12.06 -5.17
C LEU A 85 -10.10 -13.00 -6.23
N ASN A 86 -10.85 -13.99 -6.71
CA ASN A 86 -10.43 -14.87 -7.81
C ASN A 86 -10.21 -14.12 -9.13
N LEU A 87 -10.86 -12.98 -9.35
CA LEU A 87 -10.69 -12.15 -10.56
C LEU A 87 -9.44 -11.25 -10.49
N LEU A 88 -8.95 -10.98 -9.28
CA LEU A 88 -7.91 -9.97 -9.06
C LEU A 88 -6.58 -10.53 -8.57
N LEU A 89 -6.61 -11.60 -7.77
CA LEU A 89 -5.42 -12.11 -7.11
C LEU A 89 -5.00 -13.48 -7.64
N ASP A 90 -3.70 -13.63 -7.81
CA ASP A 90 -3.10 -14.94 -8.04
C ASP A 90 -3.25 -15.84 -6.80
N TYR A 91 -3.15 -17.15 -7.02
CA TYR A 91 -3.26 -18.11 -5.94
C TYR A 91 -2.35 -19.33 -6.15
N THR A 92 -1.98 -19.96 -5.05
CA THR A 92 -1.43 -21.31 -5.00
C THR A 92 -2.47 -22.26 -4.41
N TYR A 93 -2.10 -23.54 -4.26
CA TYR A 93 -2.97 -24.49 -3.58
C TYR A 93 -2.41 -24.89 -2.23
N HIS A 94 -3.27 -24.84 -1.23
CA HIS A 94 -3.02 -25.45 0.07
C HIS A 94 -3.69 -26.82 0.11
N ILE A 95 -2.93 -27.83 0.55
CA ILE A 95 -3.43 -29.18 0.76
C ILE A 95 -3.56 -29.41 2.27
N SER A 96 -4.76 -29.67 2.75
CA SER A 96 -4.99 -29.97 4.17
C SER A 96 -4.45 -31.37 4.54
N PRO A 97 -4.28 -31.69 5.83
CA PRO A 97 -3.89 -33.05 6.26
C PRO A 97 -4.85 -34.14 5.77
N SER A 98 -6.13 -33.82 5.51
CA SER A 98 -7.13 -34.71 4.94
C SER A 98 -7.07 -34.80 3.40
N GLY A 99 -6.05 -34.23 2.74
CA GLY A 99 -5.89 -34.25 1.29
C GLY A 99 -6.76 -33.22 0.54
N ARG A 100 -7.56 -32.43 1.23
CA ARG A 100 -8.44 -31.43 0.59
C ARG A 100 -7.60 -30.28 0.02
N ARG A 101 -7.76 -30.05 -1.29
CA ARG A 101 -7.12 -28.96 -2.03
C ARG A 101 -7.96 -27.67 -1.94
N THR A 102 -7.36 -26.58 -1.48
CA THR A 102 -8.03 -25.28 -1.36
C THR A 102 -7.13 -24.18 -1.91
N LYS A 103 -7.70 -23.21 -2.64
CA LYS A 103 -6.97 -22.02 -3.11
C LYS A 103 -6.45 -21.22 -1.92
N LYS A 104 -5.17 -20.85 -1.99
CA LYS A 104 -4.48 -19.93 -1.10
C LYS A 104 -4.06 -18.71 -1.89
N PHE A 105 -4.72 -17.58 -1.67
CA PHE A 105 -4.42 -16.33 -2.38
C PHE A 105 -3.04 -15.79 -2.04
N ILE A 106 -2.42 -15.14 -3.02
CA ILE A 106 -1.18 -14.40 -2.86
C ILE A 106 -1.54 -12.94 -2.65
N LYS A 107 -1.10 -12.36 -1.53
CA LYS A 107 -1.35 -10.96 -1.22
C LYS A 107 -0.44 -10.06 -2.05
N ARG A 108 -0.95 -9.54 -3.17
CA ARG A 108 -0.30 -8.57 -4.05
C ARG A 108 -1.29 -7.48 -4.42
N ILE A 109 -0.85 -6.26 -4.64
CA ILE A 109 -1.71 -5.21 -5.18
C ILE A 109 -1.83 -5.42 -6.69
N PRO A 110 -3.04 -5.68 -7.24
CA PRO A 110 -3.22 -5.92 -8.66
C PRO A 110 -2.84 -4.70 -9.51
N ASN A 111 -2.38 -4.94 -10.74
CA ASN A 111 -2.02 -3.86 -11.66
C ASN A 111 -3.19 -2.92 -11.97
N SER A 112 -4.43 -3.42 -11.98
CA SER A 112 -5.65 -2.62 -12.15
C SER A 112 -5.78 -1.50 -11.12
N ILE A 113 -5.34 -1.71 -9.88
CA ILE A 113 -5.34 -0.67 -8.84
C ILE A 113 -4.45 0.51 -9.23
N TYR A 114 -3.25 0.27 -9.78
CA TYR A 114 -2.36 1.37 -10.17
C TYR A 114 -2.88 2.21 -11.33
N MET A 115 -3.75 1.61 -12.15
CA MET A 115 -4.39 2.27 -13.31
C MET A 115 -5.78 2.82 -13.01
N ALA A 116 -6.28 2.58 -11.80
CA ALA A 116 -7.58 3.05 -11.34
C ALA A 116 -7.58 4.55 -11.00
N SER A 117 -8.76 5.09 -10.72
CA SER A 117 -8.94 6.48 -10.31
C SER A 117 -8.08 6.82 -9.08
N PHE A 118 -7.80 8.10 -8.87
CA PHE A 118 -7.10 8.56 -7.67
C PHE A 118 -7.82 8.10 -6.40
N GLN A 119 -9.14 8.19 -6.39
CA GLN A 119 -9.95 7.84 -5.23
C GLN A 119 -9.89 6.33 -4.94
N ASP A 120 -9.90 5.48 -5.97
CA ASP A 120 -9.81 4.02 -5.81
C ASP A 120 -8.45 3.60 -5.27
N ARG A 121 -7.37 4.20 -5.78
CA ARG A 121 -6.02 4.00 -5.27
C ARG A 121 -5.90 4.42 -3.80
N LEU A 122 -6.48 5.57 -3.45
CA LEU A 122 -6.52 6.07 -2.07
C LEU A 122 -7.36 5.16 -1.17
N ASN A 123 -8.50 4.67 -1.65
CA ASN A 123 -9.35 3.76 -0.89
C ASN A 123 -8.64 2.42 -0.64
N CYS A 124 -7.94 1.86 -1.62
CA CYS A 124 -7.12 0.66 -1.42
C CYS A 124 -6.02 0.89 -0.36
N LEU A 125 -5.34 2.05 -0.41
CA LEU A 125 -4.37 2.42 0.61
C LEU A 125 -5.01 2.55 1.99
N LYS A 126 -6.19 3.19 2.11
CA LYS A 126 -6.90 3.33 3.38
C LYS A 126 -7.25 1.98 4.00
N GLY A 127 -7.70 1.01 3.19
CA GLY A 127 -7.97 -0.35 3.69
C GLY A 127 -6.73 -1.01 4.29
N LEU A 128 -5.58 -0.92 3.61
CA LEU A 128 -4.29 -1.39 4.13
C LEU A 128 -3.87 -0.66 5.41
N MET A 129 -4.07 0.65 5.47
CA MET A 129 -3.67 1.47 6.61
C MET A 129 -4.58 1.27 7.82
N ASP A 130 -5.87 1.04 7.61
CA ASP A 130 -6.81 0.75 8.69
C ASP A 130 -6.50 -0.59 9.37
N THR A 131 -5.99 -1.57 8.63
CA THR A 131 -5.53 -2.87 9.16
C THR A 131 -4.11 -2.77 9.72
N ASP A 132 -3.10 -2.86 8.87
CA ASP A 132 -1.67 -2.97 9.24
C ASP A 132 -0.98 -1.64 9.54
N GLY A 133 -1.64 -0.50 9.24
CA GLY A 133 -1.07 0.82 9.44
C GLY A 133 -1.10 1.31 10.88
N THR A 134 -0.11 2.10 11.25
CA THR A 134 -0.01 2.80 12.54
C THR A 134 0.35 4.27 12.35
N VAL A 135 0.15 5.07 13.40
CA VAL A 135 0.51 6.49 13.43
C VAL A 135 1.36 6.79 14.65
N ASP A 136 2.48 7.45 14.43
CA ASP A 136 3.30 7.99 15.54
C ASP A 136 2.50 9.06 16.29
N LYS A 137 2.24 8.83 17.59
CA LYS A 137 1.39 9.69 18.42
C LYS A 137 1.92 11.12 18.57
N ARG A 138 3.23 11.33 18.44
CA ARG A 138 3.87 12.65 18.63
C ARG A 138 3.97 13.44 17.33
N ARG A 139 4.27 12.75 16.22
CA ARG A 139 4.61 13.39 14.93
C ARG A 139 3.56 13.21 13.85
N GLY A 140 2.51 12.43 14.10
CA GLY A 140 1.50 12.09 13.08
C GLY A 140 2.08 11.41 11.84
N ARG A 141 3.27 10.78 11.95
CA ARG A 141 3.91 10.05 10.86
C ARG A 141 3.25 8.70 10.71
N CYS A 142 2.85 8.38 9.50
CA CYS A 142 2.25 7.10 9.16
C CYS A 142 3.33 6.03 8.97
N GLU A 143 3.00 4.81 9.39
CA GLU A 143 3.85 3.64 9.22
C GLU A 143 2.98 2.42 8.87
N VAL A 144 3.46 1.59 7.96
CA VAL A 144 2.89 0.28 7.66
C VAL A 144 4.03 -0.70 7.41
N GLY A 145 3.84 -1.97 7.76
CA GLY A 145 4.90 -2.96 7.59
C GLY A 145 4.39 -4.35 7.31
N PHE A 146 5.17 -5.10 6.52
CA PHE A 146 4.85 -6.46 6.09
C PHE A 146 6.06 -7.38 6.25
N SER A 147 5.81 -8.67 6.45
CA SER A 147 6.85 -9.70 6.36
C SER A 147 7.10 -10.15 4.91
N ASP A 148 6.22 -9.78 3.99
CA ASP A 148 6.34 -10.06 2.56
C ASP A 148 6.93 -8.83 1.84
N ILE A 149 8.08 -9.01 1.19
CA ILE A 149 8.78 -7.93 0.45
C ILE A 149 8.00 -7.51 -0.80
N ASP A 150 7.27 -8.43 -1.40
CA ASP A 150 6.51 -8.16 -2.62
C ASP A 150 5.33 -7.24 -2.31
N LEU A 151 4.54 -7.53 -1.27
CA LEU A 151 3.46 -6.64 -0.83
C LEU A 151 4.01 -5.29 -0.35
N ALA A 152 5.18 -5.27 0.31
CA ALA A 152 5.85 -4.04 0.69
C ALA A 152 6.23 -3.18 -0.53
N THR A 153 6.79 -3.81 -1.57
CA THR A 153 7.17 -3.14 -2.83
C THR A 153 5.94 -2.62 -3.57
N ASP A 154 4.88 -3.40 -3.63
CA ASP A 154 3.59 -3.01 -4.21
C ASP A 154 3.01 -1.79 -3.49
N THR A 155 3.10 -1.76 -2.16
CA THR A 155 2.62 -0.64 -1.35
C THR A 155 3.45 0.64 -1.60
N ILE A 156 4.78 0.54 -1.79
CA ILE A 156 5.60 1.69 -2.19
C ILE A 156 5.14 2.24 -3.54
N LYS A 157 4.87 1.37 -4.50
CA LYS A 157 4.36 1.75 -5.82
C LYS A 157 3.01 2.47 -5.67
N LEU A 158 2.09 1.93 -4.88
CA LEU A 158 0.79 2.56 -4.60
C LEU A 158 0.95 3.95 -3.99
N LEU A 159 1.75 4.07 -2.92
CA LEU A 159 2.07 5.37 -2.29
C LEU A 159 2.63 6.38 -3.30
N SER A 160 3.54 5.91 -4.17
CA SER A 160 4.15 6.77 -5.20
C SER A 160 3.16 7.25 -6.24
N THR A 161 2.16 6.44 -6.64
CA THR A 161 1.09 6.85 -7.56
C THR A 161 0.17 7.92 -6.97
N LEU A 162 0.12 8.02 -5.64
CA LEU A 162 -0.62 9.04 -4.87
C LEU A 162 0.23 10.27 -4.54
N GLY A 163 1.47 10.35 -5.05
CA GLY A 163 2.40 11.42 -4.73
C GLY A 163 2.99 11.36 -3.32
N ILE A 164 2.86 10.23 -2.64
CA ILE A 164 3.34 10.07 -1.27
C ILE A 164 4.77 9.53 -1.26
N LYS A 165 5.68 10.31 -0.72
CA LYS A 165 7.06 9.89 -0.49
C LYS A 165 7.15 8.94 0.70
N SER A 166 7.63 7.74 0.46
CA SER A 166 7.88 6.74 1.50
C SER A 166 9.34 6.32 1.58
N SER A 167 9.74 5.76 2.70
CA SER A 167 11.03 5.10 2.90
C SER A 167 10.81 3.68 3.41
N LEU A 168 11.42 2.69 2.74
CA LEU A 168 11.40 1.29 3.14
C LEU A 168 12.66 0.99 3.98
N ARG A 169 12.46 0.34 5.11
CA ARG A 169 13.56 -0.14 5.97
C ARG A 169 13.31 -1.57 6.40
N PRO A 170 14.21 -2.50 6.08
CA PRO A 170 14.13 -3.83 6.65
C PRO A 170 14.44 -3.76 8.15
N LYS A 171 13.63 -4.47 8.93
CA LYS A 171 13.84 -4.64 10.38
C LYS A 171 14.03 -6.13 10.66
N GLN A 172 15.24 -6.50 11.03
CA GLN A 172 15.52 -7.87 11.46
C GLN A 172 15.09 -8.04 12.91
N ILE A 173 14.26 -9.04 13.17
CA ILE A 173 13.86 -9.44 14.52
C ILE A 173 14.49 -10.80 14.78
N LYS A 174 15.24 -10.94 15.88
CA LYS A 174 15.93 -12.19 16.23
C LYS A 174 14.90 -13.33 16.31
N GLY A 175 15.16 -14.41 15.57
CA GLY A 175 14.29 -15.59 15.52
C GLY A 175 13.00 -15.42 14.69
N ALA A 176 12.80 -14.29 13.99
CA ALA A 176 11.63 -14.05 13.15
C ALA A 176 12.04 -13.71 11.71
N LYS A 177 11.06 -13.74 10.78
CA LYS A 177 11.26 -13.26 9.41
C LYS A 177 11.56 -11.76 9.38
N THR A 178 12.34 -11.32 8.39
CA THR A 178 12.57 -9.90 8.14
C THR A 178 11.21 -9.19 7.97
N HIS A 179 11.05 -8.06 8.65
CA HIS A 179 9.87 -7.22 8.56
C HIS A 179 10.22 -5.94 7.82
N TYR A 180 9.47 -5.60 6.80
CA TYR A 180 9.71 -4.45 5.93
C TYR A 180 8.81 -3.30 6.36
N ARG A 181 9.39 -2.26 6.97
CA ARG A 181 8.67 -1.08 7.48
C ARG A 181 8.74 0.06 6.50
N MET A 182 7.59 0.63 6.18
CA MET A 182 7.46 1.84 5.39
C MET A 182 6.98 2.99 6.27
N GLN A 183 7.67 4.12 6.18
CA GLN A 183 7.33 5.34 6.90
C GLN A 183 7.11 6.48 5.92
N PHE A 184 6.08 7.27 6.13
CA PHE A 184 5.76 8.42 5.30
C PHE A 184 4.98 9.49 6.05
N ASN A 185 5.02 10.71 5.51
CA ASN A 185 4.13 11.81 5.88
C ASN A 185 3.32 12.20 4.64
N THR A 186 2.06 12.54 4.84
CA THR A 186 1.18 12.98 3.76
C THR A 186 0.10 13.90 4.30
N HIS A 187 -0.39 14.82 3.45
CA HIS A 187 -1.58 15.63 3.73
C HIS A 187 -2.88 14.89 3.41
N LEU A 188 -2.80 13.81 2.63
CA LEU A 188 -3.96 12.96 2.34
C LEU A 188 -4.37 12.19 3.59
N SER A 189 -5.67 12.15 3.87
CA SER A 189 -6.20 11.28 4.92
C SER A 189 -6.14 9.84 4.45
N VAL A 190 -5.27 9.02 5.06
CA VAL A 190 -5.03 7.62 4.68
C VAL A 190 -5.64 6.62 5.65
N PHE A 191 -6.49 7.09 6.56
CA PHE A 191 -7.24 6.27 7.50
C PHE A 191 -8.73 6.63 7.48
N ASN A 192 -9.58 5.63 7.61
CA ASN A 192 -11.00 5.79 7.94
C ASN A 192 -11.26 5.57 9.44
N LEU A 193 -10.42 4.77 10.13
CA LEU A 193 -10.49 4.62 11.58
C LEU A 193 -10.22 5.95 12.27
N ASP A 194 -11.22 6.51 12.97
CA ASP A 194 -11.18 7.83 13.61
C ASP A 194 -9.96 7.98 14.51
N ARG A 195 -9.70 7.00 15.38
CA ARG A 195 -8.56 6.99 16.29
C ARG A 195 -7.19 7.15 15.60
N LYS A 196 -7.02 6.60 14.38
CA LYS A 196 -5.81 6.72 13.58
C LYS A 196 -5.79 8.02 12.78
N ARG A 197 -6.94 8.41 12.22
CA ARG A 197 -7.11 9.64 11.42
C ARG A 197 -6.82 10.90 12.25
N GLU A 198 -7.36 11.00 13.45
CA GLU A 198 -7.11 12.12 14.36
C GLU A 198 -5.62 12.25 14.70
N LEU A 199 -4.94 11.14 15.01
CA LEU A 199 -3.50 11.14 15.27
C LEU A 199 -2.69 11.59 14.05
N GLN A 200 -3.09 11.17 12.83
CA GLN A 200 -2.43 11.58 11.59
C GLN A 200 -2.49 13.10 11.42
N HIS A 201 -3.62 13.72 11.71
CA HIS A 201 -3.84 15.16 11.49
C HIS A 201 -3.41 16.07 12.64
N ARG A 202 -3.06 15.52 13.79
CA ARG A 202 -2.66 16.28 14.99
C ARG A 202 -1.43 17.16 14.79
N SER A 203 -0.49 16.74 13.96
CA SER A 203 0.78 17.47 13.75
C SER A 203 0.88 18.05 12.34
N PRO A 204 1.37 19.28 12.17
CA PRO A 204 1.65 19.87 10.86
C PRO A 204 2.61 18.98 10.06
N LYS A 205 2.39 18.89 8.74
CA LYS A 205 3.28 18.15 7.86
C LYS A 205 4.39 19.06 7.33
N PRO A 206 5.66 18.63 7.38
CA PRO A 206 6.75 19.43 6.86
C PRO A 206 6.63 19.63 5.33
N GLU A 207 6.99 20.79 4.83
CA GLU A 207 6.97 21.09 3.38
C GLU A 207 7.84 20.17 2.54
N TYR A 208 8.94 19.65 3.11
CA TYR A 208 9.87 18.75 2.41
C TYR A 208 9.31 17.37 2.11
N VAL A 209 8.11 17.01 2.57
CA VAL A 209 7.48 15.72 2.20
C VAL A 209 7.33 15.55 0.69
N ASN A 210 7.21 16.64 -0.04
CA ASN A 210 7.00 16.66 -1.48
C ASN A 210 8.30 16.69 -2.31
N ARG A 211 9.47 16.41 -1.72
CA ARG A 211 10.76 16.49 -2.41
C ARG A 211 11.57 15.23 -2.20
N ARG A 212 12.26 14.79 -3.25
CA ARG A 212 13.35 13.79 -3.18
C ARG A 212 14.70 14.48 -3.38
N TYR A 213 15.74 13.84 -2.89
CA TYR A 213 17.10 14.33 -3.05
C TYR A 213 17.98 13.24 -3.63
N LEU A 214 18.81 13.61 -4.58
CA LEU A 214 19.88 12.73 -5.04
C LEU A 214 20.89 12.55 -3.89
N SER A 215 21.10 11.31 -3.46
CA SER A 215 21.97 11.01 -2.31
C SER A 215 23.38 10.63 -2.76
N LYS A 216 23.51 9.95 -3.90
CA LYS A 216 24.77 9.46 -4.45
C LYS A 216 24.66 9.25 -5.96
N ILE A 217 25.75 9.46 -6.66
CA ILE A 217 25.95 9.06 -8.05
C ILE A 217 27.21 8.20 -8.06
N ASP A 218 27.09 6.99 -8.56
CA ASP A 218 28.20 6.07 -8.72
C ASP A 218 28.50 5.90 -10.21
N GLU A 219 29.78 5.86 -10.56
CA GLU A 219 30.22 5.46 -11.89
C GLU A 219 30.08 3.94 -12.02
N VAL A 220 29.36 3.49 -13.06
CA VAL A 220 29.12 2.06 -13.32
C VAL A 220 29.87 1.56 -14.57
N GLY A 221 30.75 2.41 -15.15
CA GLY A 221 31.50 2.09 -16.36
C GLY A 221 30.70 2.26 -17.64
N VAL A 222 31.24 1.71 -18.74
CA VAL A 222 30.65 1.78 -20.07
C VAL A 222 29.79 0.54 -20.32
N GLY A 223 28.57 0.72 -20.80
CA GLY A 223 27.63 -0.37 -21.08
C GLY A 223 26.61 0.00 -22.16
N PHE A 224 25.84 -0.99 -22.60
CA PHE A 224 24.73 -0.74 -23.51
C PHE A 224 23.64 0.08 -22.84
N CYS A 225 23.26 1.19 -23.48
CA CYS A 225 22.20 2.08 -23.02
C CYS A 225 21.02 2.08 -24.00
N LYS A 226 19.80 2.24 -23.47
CA LYS A 226 18.63 2.54 -24.28
C LYS A 226 18.31 4.02 -24.20
N LYS A 227 18.22 4.69 -25.34
CA LYS A 227 17.71 6.06 -25.44
C LYS A 227 16.19 5.99 -25.46
N LEU A 228 15.54 6.71 -24.54
CA LEU A 228 14.09 6.90 -24.52
C LEU A 228 13.77 8.28 -25.10
N THR A 229 12.89 8.32 -26.08
CA THR A 229 12.32 9.56 -26.60
C THR A 229 10.91 9.68 -26.09
N VAL A 230 10.58 10.79 -25.41
CA VAL A 230 9.29 11.04 -24.81
C VAL A 230 8.63 12.19 -25.54
N GLN A 231 7.41 11.95 -26.04
CA GLN A 231 6.61 12.95 -26.74
C GLN A 231 5.66 13.63 -25.75
N ASN A 232 6.20 14.46 -24.89
CA ASN A 232 5.41 15.36 -24.05
C ASN A 232 6.15 16.69 -23.88
N ASP A 233 5.42 17.75 -23.54
CA ASP A 233 5.95 19.11 -23.45
C ASP A 233 7.07 19.27 -22.40
N GLU A 234 7.11 18.40 -21.40
CA GLU A 234 8.11 18.44 -20.32
C GLU A 234 9.29 17.50 -20.55
N ALA A 235 9.26 16.67 -21.60
CA ALA A 235 10.25 15.61 -21.91
C ALA A 235 10.58 14.72 -20.68
N GLY A 236 9.58 14.53 -19.80
CA GLY A 236 9.71 13.80 -18.54
C GLY A 236 9.08 12.40 -18.59
N TYR A 237 9.66 11.45 -17.88
CA TYR A 237 9.14 10.10 -17.70
C TYR A 237 9.42 9.60 -16.28
N LEU A 238 8.70 8.55 -15.88
CA LEU A 238 8.76 8.00 -14.53
C LEU A 238 9.61 6.73 -14.50
N VAL A 239 10.50 6.62 -13.53
CA VAL A 239 11.39 5.47 -13.37
C VAL A 239 11.28 4.85 -11.99
N GLY A 240 11.40 3.52 -11.95
CA GLY A 240 11.43 2.72 -10.73
C GLY A 240 10.10 2.67 -9.98
N HIS A 241 10.04 1.85 -8.95
CA HIS A 241 8.85 1.67 -8.11
C HIS A 241 8.44 2.95 -7.37
N SER A 242 9.39 3.84 -7.14
CA SER A 242 9.13 5.12 -6.47
C SER A 242 8.70 6.24 -7.40
N LEU A 243 8.47 5.95 -8.69
CA LEU A 243 8.03 6.89 -9.73
C LEU A 243 8.82 8.21 -9.70
N THR A 244 10.14 8.10 -9.73
CA THR A 244 11.02 9.27 -9.80
C THR A 244 10.93 9.89 -11.18
N VAL A 245 10.78 11.21 -11.25
CA VAL A 245 10.78 11.94 -12.53
C VAL A 245 12.19 12.00 -13.08
N ALA A 246 12.38 11.47 -14.29
CA ALA A 246 13.57 11.68 -15.10
C ALA A 246 13.21 12.53 -16.31
N LYS A 247 14.09 13.43 -16.72
CA LYS A 247 13.90 14.26 -17.92
C LYS A 247 14.86 13.82 -19.01
N GLN A 248 14.39 13.86 -20.25
CA GLN A 248 15.26 13.71 -21.40
C GLN A 248 16.10 15.00 -21.55
N THR A 249 17.41 14.85 -21.69
CA THR A 249 18.24 15.98 -22.12
C THR A 249 18.03 16.16 -23.61
N ILE A 250 17.51 17.31 -24.02
CA ILE A 250 17.45 17.72 -25.42
C ILE A 250 18.87 18.21 -25.74
N THR A 251 19.61 17.44 -26.50
CA THR A 251 20.91 17.85 -27.11
C THR A 251 20.66 18.43 -28.46
#